data_51275d1f62f9a8d2ee1d3ee69d9bf797
#
_entry.id   51275d1f62f9a8d2ee1d3ee69d9bf797
#
_cell.length_a   1.000
_cell.length_b   1.000
_cell.length_c   1.000
_cell.angle_alpha   90.00
_cell.angle_beta   90.00
_cell.angle_gamma   90.00
#
_symmetry.space_group_name_H-M   'P 1'
#
loop_
_entity.id
_entity.type
_entity.pdbx_description
1 polymer ?
#
loop_
_entity_poly.entity_id
_entity_poly.type
_entity_poly.pdbx_seq_one_letter_code
_entity_poly.pdbx_strand_id
1 'polypeptide(L)'
;MKYDLSGHPFFEGWVDPESGVKSFILKERVAPVQMPFYFTNSSVSPDGEYLWFYAAFPPCRERFLAYVRLNPEKPEIKYFPQAMFCQASPMVAPDSSGVYFMSHKHLCFIDPAGAVKIVGRIPDDYINHRYLYRSATHLSMSCDGEWILTDGCVGNDTFLALFHAKTGEWKLLHEFPYVHNHSAFSPVNPKQFVCPRDWRRNAATGKYEWMEMRLWVMDIDQTYYRPLCPDLWEGHGVNTAHEWWTKDGKICYVDYENGVFEVDPDTLERRHLWKRPVCHAQCNAEKTLFCGDQTPYIWNEKQALELLFYDRSKDKETHIVSAMPPPPMTRDPYHLDPHPHFSPDDSMVIYMTTVKGKVDVALTPVNQLL
;
A
#
# COMPACT_ATOMS: atom_id res chain seq x y z
N MET A 1 -3.79 18.51 -7.30
CA MET A 1 -5.15 17.90 -7.15
C MET A 1 -6.17 18.74 -7.88
N LYS A 2 -7.16 18.08 -8.48
CA LYS A 2 -8.21 18.72 -9.30
C LYS A 2 -9.10 19.70 -8.50
N TYR A 3 -9.28 19.48 -7.19
CA TYR A 3 -10.15 20.26 -6.34
C TYR A 3 -9.44 20.84 -5.12
N ASP A 4 -9.84 22.05 -4.70
CA ASP A 4 -9.44 22.63 -3.42
C ASP A 4 -10.34 22.08 -2.30
N LEU A 5 -9.74 21.54 -1.25
CA LEU A 5 -10.46 20.99 -0.11
C LEU A 5 -10.77 22.01 0.99
N SER A 6 -10.33 23.26 0.87
CA SER A 6 -10.52 24.29 1.91
C SER A 6 -11.98 24.60 2.20
N GLY A 7 -12.85 24.46 1.18
CA GLY A 7 -14.30 24.63 1.30
C GLY A 7 -15.12 23.34 1.31
N HIS A 8 -14.45 22.19 1.32
CA HIS A 8 -15.14 20.92 1.22
C HIS A 8 -15.86 20.56 2.54
N PRO A 9 -17.20 20.24 2.54
CA PRO A 9 -17.97 20.10 3.78
C PRO A 9 -17.54 18.90 4.64
N PHE A 10 -16.90 17.88 4.05
CA PHE A 10 -16.48 16.66 4.76
C PHE A 10 -15.02 16.68 5.22
N PHE A 11 -14.27 17.73 4.91
CA PHE A 11 -12.91 17.90 5.39
C PHE A 11 -12.82 19.06 6.38
N GLU A 12 -11.89 18.96 7.33
CA GLU A 12 -11.49 20.07 8.19
C GLU A 12 -10.00 20.33 8.04
N GLY A 13 -9.64 21.61 8.06
CA GLY A 13 -8.23 22.01 8.10
C GLY A 13 -7.64 21.74 9.47
N TRP A 14 -6.44 21.17 9.48
CA TRP A 14 -5.61 21.03 10.67
C TRP A 14 -4.20 21.56 10.35
N VAL A 15 -3.62 22.29 11.28
CA VAL A 15 -2.27 22.87 11.12
C VAL A 15 -1.35 22.19 12.13
N ASP A 16 -0.25 21.65 11.66
CA ASP A 16 0.78 21.10 12.54
C ASP A 16 1.34 22.20 13.44
N PRO A 17 1.37 22.02 14.77
CA PRO A 17 1.72 23.08 15.70
C PRO A 17 3.19 23.50 15.63
N GLU A 18 4.08 22.65 15.11
CA GLU A 18 5.52 22.93 15.06
C GLU A 18 5.95 23.42 13.67
N SER A 19 5.55 22.71 12.63
CA SER A 19 5.95 23.04 11.24
C SER A 19 5.06 24.10 10.59
N GLY A 20 3.82 24.28 11.09
CA GLY A 20 2.84 25.16 10.47
C GLY A 20 2.21 24.60 9.19
N VAL A 21 2.52 23.37 8.81
CA VAL A 21 1.97 22.71 7.62
C VAL A 21 0.48 22.44 7.82
N LYS A 22 -0.32 22.79 6.81
CA LYS A 22 -1.77 22.59 6.82
C LYS A 22 -2.15 21.31 6.08
N SER A 23 -2.93 20.47 6.73
CA SER A 23 -3.55 19.27 6.19
C SER A 23 -5.07 19.35 6.22
N PHE A 24 -5.73 18.56 5.39
CA PHE A 24 -7.18 18.38 5.38
C PHE A 24 -7.51 16.98 5.89
N ILE A 25 -8.24 16.90 7.00
CA ILE A 25 -8.61 15.63 7.65
C ILE A 25 -10.08 15.34 7.32
N LEU A 26 -10.38 14.12 6.91
CA LEU A 26 -11.73 13.65 6.67
C LEU A 26 -12.50 13.59 8.00
N LYS A 27 -13.33 14.60 8.28
CA LYS A 27 -14.11 14.72 9.52
C LYS A 27 -15.43 13.95 9.49
N GLU A 28 -16.04 13.80 8.28
CA GLU A 28 -17.26 13.02 8.12
C GLU A 28 -16.98 11.54 8.29
N ARG A 29 -17.84 10.86 9.03
CA ARG A 29 -17.57 9.49 9.44
C ARG A 29 -18.62 8.52 8.97
N VAL A 30 -18.15 7.43 8.34
CA VAL A 30 -18.94 6.24 8.02
C VAL A 30 -18.54 5.03 8.86
N ALA A 31 -17.39 5.11 9.55
CA ALA A 31 -16.86 4.03 10.40
C ALA A 31 -16.00 4.57 11.55
N PRO A 32 -15.82 3.81 12.65
CA PRO A 32 -14.88 4.15 13.73
C PRO A 32 -13.42 4.24 13.26
N VAL A 33 -13.03 3.44 12.28
CA VAL A 33 -11.70 3.46 11.66
C VAL A 33 -11.86 3.80 10.19
N GLN A 34 -11.19 4.86 9.75
CA GLN A 34 -11.10 5.30 8.36
C GLN A 34 -9.64 5.49 8.02
N MET A 35 -9.12 4.77 7.03
CA MET A 35 -7.71 4.86 6.66
C MET A 35 -7.51 4.68 5.16
N PRO A 36 -6.46 5.29 4.56
CA PRO A 36 -6.18 5.13 3.16
C PRO A 36 -5.75 3.71 2.82
N PHE A 37 -5.63 3.40 1.55
CA PHE A 37 -5.05 2.15 1.06
C PHE A 37 -3.57 2.06 1.45
N TYR A 38 -3.02 0.88 1.34
CA TYR A 38 -1.60 0.66 1.55
C TYR A 38 -0.79 1.52 0.57
N PHE A 39 0.33 2.08 1.01
CA PHE A 39 1.07 3.14 0.31
C PHE A 39 1.46 2.79 -1.15
N THR A 40 1.48 1.52 -1.53
CA THR A 40 1.74 1.09 -2.92
C THR A 40 0.53 1.25 -3.84
N ASN A 41 -0.68 1.38 -3.26
CA ASN A 41 -1.94 1.48 -3.99
C ASN A 41 -2.55 2.87 -3.74
N SER A 42 -2.66 3.69 -4.78
CA SER A 42 -3.28 5.02 -4.62
C SER A 42 -4.70 4.90 -4.10
N SER A 43 -5.01 5.72 -3.11
CA SER A 43 -6.36 5.92 -2.57
C SER A 43 -7.20 6.86 -3.44
N VAL A 44 -6.56 7.76 -4.17
CA VAL A 44 -7.26 8.69 -5.08
C VAL A 44 -7.39 8.06 -6.46
N SER A 45 -8.58 8.15 -7.04
CA SER A 45 -8.82 7.72 -8.42
C SER A 45 -7.99 8.55 -9.41
N PRO A 46 -7.52 7.97 -10.53
CA PRO A 46 -6.71 8.67 -11.53
C PRO A 46 -7.33 9.97 -12.07
N ASP A 47 -8.66 10.05 -12.15
CA ASP A 47 -9.39 11.24 -12.56
C ASP A 47 -9.52 12.32 -11.46
N GLY A 48 -9.08 12.00 -10.23
CA GLY A 48 -9.15 12.90 -9.07
C GLY A 48 -10.53 13.14 -8.50
N GLU A 49 -11.54 12.32 -8.85
CA GLU A 49 -12.93 12.50 -8.39
C GLU A 49 -13.17 11.86 -7.02
N TYR A 50 -12.55 10.72 -6.71
CA TYR A 50 -12.82 9.92 -5.53
C TYR A 50 -11.56 9.68 -4.70
N LEU A 51 -11.69 9.82 -3.39
CA LEU A 51 -10.76 9.27 -2.41
C LEU A 51 -11.40 8.02 -1.82
N TRP A 52 -10.90 6.86 -2.20
CA TRP A 52 -11.29 5.56 -1.64
C TRP A 52 -10.51 5.27 -0.36
N PHE A 53 -11.17 4.62 0.59
CA PHE A 53 -10.54 4.33 1.88
C PHE A 53 -11.16 3.08 2.53
N TYR A 54 -10.47 2.57 3.56
CA TYR A 54 -10.95 1.50 4.40
C TYR A 54 -11.91 2.04 5.46
N ALA A 55 -13.03 1.36 5.62
CA ALA A 55 -13.95 1.51 6.75
C ALA A 55 -13.88 0.24 7.60
N ALA A 56 -13.59 0.36 8.90
CA ALA A 56 -13.58 -0.79 9.80
C ALA A 56 -14.35 -0.51 11.09
N PHE A 57 -14.94 -1.57 11.64
CA PHE A 57 -15.86 -1.52 12.79
C PHE A 57 -15.37 -2.45 13.89
N PRO A 58 -14.42 -2.03 14.75
CA PRO A 58 -13.98 -2.83 15.88
C PRO A 58 -15.15 -3.33 16.73
N PRO A 59 -15.14 -4.61 17.19
CA PRO A 59 -14.07 -5.59 17.13
C PRO A 59 -14.06 -6.47 15.86
N CYS A 60 -14.86 -6.17 14.85
CA CYS A 60 -14.85 -6.88 13.56
C CYS A 60 -13.49 -6.70 12.89
N ARG A 61 -12.89 -7.80 12.43
CA ARG A 61 -11.55 -7.78 11.80
C ARG A 61 -11.57 -7.45 10.33
N GLU A 62 -12.73 -7.58 9.72
CA GLU A 62 -12.92 -7.29 8.30
C GLU A 62 -12.92 -5.79 8.06
N ARG A 63 -12.54 -5.42 6.86
CA ARG A 63 -12.54 -4.07 6.32
C ARG A 63 -13.57 -3.99 5.20
N PHE A 64 -14.06 -2.79 4.98
CA PHE A 64 -15.03 -2.49 3.95
C PHE A 64 -14.55 -1.31 3.13
N LEU A 65 -15.01 -1.22 1.89
CA LEU A 65 -14.72 -0.06 1.05
C LEU A 65 -15.67 1.09 1.37
N ALA A 66 -15.11 2.27 1.30
CA ALA A 66 -15.85 3.54 1.30
C ALA A 66 -15.14 4.53 0.38
N TYR A 67 -15.84 5.57 -0.04
CA TYR A 67 -15.20 6.72 -0.69
C TYR A 67 -15.78 8.03 -0.20
N VAL A 68 -15.02 9.09 -0.41
CA VAL A 68 -15.51 10.47 -0.43
C VAL A 68 -15.23 11.05 -1.81
N ARG A 69 -16.24 11.74 -2.39
CA ARG A 69 -16.05 12.50 -3.62
C ARG A 69 -15.32 13.79 -3.29
N LEU A 70 -14.23 14.06 -4.00
CA LEU A 70 -13.36 15.21 -3.73
C LEU A 70 -13.88 16.54 -4.29
N ASN A 71 -14.90 16.49 -5.16
CA ASN A 71 -15.55 17.69 -5.70
C ASN A 71 -16.43 18.36 -4.63
N PRO A 72 -16.08 19.57 -4.13
CA PRO A 72 -16.84 20.26 -3.09
C PRO A 72 -18.23 20.72 -3.53
N GLU A 73 -18.49 20.84 -4.84
CA GLU A 73 -19.81 21.21 -5.37
C GLU A 73 -20.77 20.00 -5.41
N LYS A 74 -20.22 18.78 -5.33
CA LYS A 74 -20.98 17.53 -5.33
C LYS A 74 -20.50 16.61 -4.22
N PRO A 75 -20.53 17.06 -2.95
CA PRO A 75 -19.98 16.30 -1.84
C PRO A 75 -20.81 15.03 -1.62
N GLU A 76 -20.13 13.90 -1.59
CA GLU A 76 -20.73 12.60 -1.32
C GLU A 76 -19.74 11.76 -0.53
N ILE A 77 -20.22 11.08 0.49
CA ILE A 77 -19.47 10.02 1.18
C ILE A 77 -20.33 8.78 1.19
N LYS A 78 -19.74 7.63 0.85
CA LYS A 78 -20.48 6.39 0.70
C LYS A 78 -19.69 5.23 1.28
N TYR A 79 -20.38 4.38 2.04
CA TYR A 79 -19.90 3.14 2.62
C TYR A 79 -20.56 1.95 1.93
N PHE A 80 -19.80 0.89 1.69
CA PHE A 80 -20.24 -0.29 0.96
C PHE A 80 -20.17 -1.55 1.84
N PRO A 81 -21.24 -1.91 2.56
CA PRO A 81 -21.27 -3.10 3.41
C PRO A 81 -21.10 -4.41 2.62
N GLN A 82 -21.40 -4.41 1.32
CA GLN A 82 -21.23 -5.56 0.43
C GLN A 82 -19.78 -5.73 -0.07
N ALA A 83 -18.92 -4.73 0.09
CA ALA A 83 -17.52 -4.78 -0.32
C ALA A 83 -16.60 -5.07 0.88
N MET A 84 -16.83 -6.23 1.49
CA MET A 84 -16.03 -6.75 2.60
C MET A 84 -14.78 -7.45 2.09
N PHE A 85 -13.66 -7.14 2.70
CA PHE A 85 -12.37 -7.78 2.41
C PHE A 85 -11.53 -7.94 3.68
N CYS A 86 -10.56 -8.84 3.64
CA CYS A 86 -9.57 -9.03 4.69
C CYS A 86 -8.17 -9.05 4.09
N GLN A 87 -7.24 -8.38 4.73
CA GLN A 87 -5.80 -8.31 4.49
C GLN A 87 -5.37 -7.68 3.16
N ALA A 88 -5.86 -8.14 2.01
CA ALA A 88 -5.41 -7.62 0.72
C ALA A 88 -5.77 -6.14 0.54
N SER A 89 -4.79 -5.29 0.24
CA SER A 89 -5.07 -3.91 -0.12
C SER A 89 -5.80 -3.84 -1.48
N PRO A 90 -6.96 -3.18 -1.55
CA PRO A 90 -7.68 -2.97 -2.80
C PRO A 90 -6.88 -2.11 -3.78
N MET A 91 -7.30 -2.12 -5.02
CA MET A 91 -6.66 -1.36 -6.10
C MET A 91 -7.72 -0.57 -6.87
N VAL A 92 -7.56 0.74 -6.94
CA VAL A 92 -8.38 1.58 -7.82
C VAL A 92 -8.08 1.21 -9.28
N ALA A 93 -9.14 1.06 -10.09
CA ALA A 93 -8.98 0.76 -11.50
C ALA A 93 -8.28 1.92 -12.24
N PRO A 94 -7.36 1.63 -13.19
CA PRO A 94 -6.63 2.67 -13.91
C PRO A 94 -7.51 3.63 -14.71
N ASP A 95 -8.72 3.20 -15.09
CA ASP A 95 -9.73 4.00 -15.80
C ASP A 95 -10.69 4.75 -14.87
N SER A 96 -10.45 4.73 -13.55
CA SER A 96 -11.31 5.35 -12.52
C SER A 96 -12.71 4.74 -12.40
N SER A 97 -13.00 3.61 -13.06
CA SER A 97 -14.35 3.01 -13.08
C SER A 97 -14.77 2.38 -11.76
N GLY A 98 -13.84 2.14 -10.84
CA GLY A 98 -14.12 1.53 -9.54
C GLY A 98 -12.88 0.95 -8.86
N VAL A 99 -13.09 -0.07 -8.03
CA VAL A 99 -12.05 -0.69 -7.20
C VAL A 99 -12.10 -2.21 -7.29
N TYR A 100 -10.94 -2.82 -7.52
CA TYR A 100 -10.74 -4.26 -7.35
C TYR A 100 -10.41 -4.59 -5.90
N PHE A 101 -10.99 -5.66 -5.37
CA PHE A 101 -10.72 -6.15 -4.00
C PHE A 101 -10.87 -7.67 -3.91
N MET A 102 -10.19 -8.26 -2.92
CA MET A 102 -10.33 -9.69 -2.64
C MET A 102 -11.32 -9.91 -1.51
N SER A 103 -12.41 -10.62 -1.79
CA SER A 103 -13.32 -11.13 -0.77
C SER A 103 -13.13 -12.64 -0.65
N HIS A 104 -12.37 -13.06 0.37
CA HIS A 104 -11.91 -14.43 0.55
C HIS A 104 -11.22 -14.96 -0.73
N LYS A 105 -11.78 -15.92 -1.44
CA LYS A 105 -11.22 -16.49 -2.68
C LYS A 105 -11.65 -15.78 -3.97
N HIS A 106 -12.48 -14.75 -3.88
CA HIS A 106 -13.04 -14.07 -5.03
C HIS A 106 -12.33 -12.75 -5.28
N LEU A 107 -11.85 -12.55 -6.51
CA LEU A 107 -11.53 -11.24 -7.02
C LEU A 107 -12.84 -10.56 -7.41
N CYS A 108 -13.13 -9.45 -6.76
CA CYS A 108 -14.32 -8.65 -6.95
C CYS A 108 -13.98 -7.28 -7.51
N PHE A 109 -14.95 -6.64 -8.13
CA PHE A 109 -14.90 -5.26 -8.57
C PHE A 109 -16.16 -4.54 -8.11
N ILE A 110 -16.01 -3.30 -7.61
CA ILE A 110 -17.11 -2.43 -7.23
C ILE A 110 -17.00 -1.10 -7.96
N ASP A 111 -18.09 -0.61 -8.52
CA ASP A 111 -18.19 0.74 -9.07
C ASP A 111 -18.64 1.78 -8.03
N PRO A 112 -18.54 3.10 -8.29
CA PRO A 112 -18.99 4.13 -7.37
C PRO A 112 -20.51 4.10 -7.08
N ALA A 113 -21.32 3.49 -7.95
CA ALA A 113 -22.75 3.29 -7.68
C ALA A 113 -22.99 2.21 -6.62
N GLY A 114 -22.01 1.31 -6.42
CA GLY A 114 -22.05 0.20 -5.46
C GLY A 114 -22.43 -1.14 -6.08
N ALA A 115 -22.43 -1.24 -7.39
CA ALA A 115 -22.61 -2.53 -8.06
C ALA A 115 -21.33 -3.37 -7.93
N VAL A 116 -21.48 -4.55 -7.30
CA VAL A 116 -20.38 -5.51 -7.13
C VAL A 116 -20.52 -6.62 -8.15
N LYS A 117 -19.42 -6.96 -8.82
CA LYS A 117 -19.29 -8.15 -9.66
C LYS A 117 -18.13 -9.03 -9.19
N ILE A 118 -18.27 -10.32 -9.27
CA ILE A 118 -17.16 -11.27 -9.16
C ILE A 118 -16.45 -11.28 -10.52
N VAL A 119 -15.16 -10.93 -10.52
CA VAL A 119 -14.30 -10.95 -11.71
C VAL A 119 -13.74 -12.35 -11.93
N GLY A 120 -13.21 -12.97 -10.86
CA GLY A 120 -12.64 -14.30 -10.90
C GLY A 120 -12.61 -14.96 -9.52
N ARG A 121 -12.15 -16.20 -9.45
CA ARG A 121 -12.00 -16.90 -8.17
C ARG A 121 -10.80 -17.84 -8.17
N ILE A 122 -10.16 -18.00 -7.02
CA ILE A 122 -9.19 -19.08 -6.79
C ILE A 122 -9.97 -20.41 -6.83
N PRO A 123 -9.56 -21.40 -7.65
CA PRO A 123 -10.28 -22.65 -7.83
C PRO A 123 -10.39 -23.47 -6.54
N ASP A 124 -11.52 -24.14 -6.33
CA ASP A 124 -11.77 -24.97 -5.15
C ASP A 124 -10.86 -26.20 -5.09
N ASP A 125 -10.56 -26.80 -6.25
CA ASP A 125 -9.64 -27.93 -6.40
C ASP A 125 -8.19 -27.53 -6.07
N TYR A 126 -7.80 -26.27 -6.35
CA TYR A 126 -6.51 -25.77 -5.91
C TYR A 126 -6.44 -25.65 -4.38
N ILE A 127 -7.47 -25.10 -3.76
CA ILE A 127 -7.53 -24.99 -2.29
C ILE A 127 -7.55 -26.38 -1.66
N ASN A 128 -8.29 -27.33 -2.23
CA ASN A 128 -8.31 -28.75 -1.87
C ASN A 128 -8.30 -29.00 -0.35
N HIS A 129 -9.29 -28.45 0.37
CA HIS A 129 -9.46 -28.53 1.83
C HIS A 129 -8.35 -27.86 2.67
N ARG A 130 -7.34 -27.22 2.05
CA ARG A 130 -6.40 -26.37 2.76
C ARG A 130 -7.08 -25.06 3.17
N TYR A 131 -6.64 -24.46 4.27
CA TYR A 131 -7.18 -23.18 4.72
C TYR A 131 -6.52 -22.03 3.95
N LEU A 132 -7.33 -21.30 3.17
CA LEU A 132 -6.91 -20.05 2.52
C LEU A 132 -7.01 -18.93 3.55
N TYR A 133 -5.91 -18.53 4.17
CA TYR A 133 -5.93 -17.48 5.20
C TYR A 133 -5.55 -16.10 4.66
N ARG A 134 -4.94 -16.03 3.47
CA ARG A 134 -4.64 -14.79 2.76
C ARG A 134 -4.75 -15.02 1.25
N SER A 135 -5.48 -14.17 0.57
CA SER A 135 -5.63 -14.24 -0.89
C SER A 135 -4.67 -13.34 -1.64
N ALA A 136 -4.22 -12.24 -1.01
CA ALA A 136 -3.17 -11.34 -1.47
C ALA A 136 -2.71 -10.43 -0.33
N THR A 137 -1.54 -9.78 -0.43
CA THR A 137 -1.14 -8.65 0.43
C THR A 137 -1.69 -7.33 -0.11
N HIS A 138 -1.56 -7.10 -1.40
CA HIS A 138 -2.24 -6.06 -2.15
C HIS A 138 -2.43 -6.51 -3.60
N LEU A 139 -3.31 -5.85 -4.32
CA LEU A 139 -3.54 -6.12 -5.72
C LEU A 139 -2.64 -5.23 -6.57
N SER A 140 -2.11 -5.77 -7.67
CA SER A 140 -1.34 -5.02 -8.65
C SER A 140 -1.71 -5.47 -10.04
N MET A 141 -1.95 -4.52 -10.96
CA MET A 141 -2.30 -4.79 -12.35
C MET A 141 -1.09 -4.58 -13.25
N SER A 142 -0.92 -5.47 -14.25
CA SER A 142 0.08 -5.28 -15.29
C SER A 142 -0.17 -4.00 -16.10
N CYS A 143 0.87 -3.36 -16.60
CA CYS A 143 0.75 -2.05 -17.25
C CYS A 143 -0.04 -2.09 -18.59
N ASP A 144 -0.25 -3.27 -19.17
CA ASP A 144 -1.15 -3.49 -20.32
C ASP A 144 -2.62 -3.74 -19.91
N GLY A 145 -2.89 -3.84 -18.58
CA GLY A 145 -4.22 -4.06 -18.04
C GLY A 145 -4.77 -5.48 -18.18
N GLU A 146 -3.94 -6.46 -18.56
CA GLU A 146 -4.40 -7.82 -18.80
C GLU A 146 -4.46 -8.66 -17.53
N TRP A 147 -3.51 -8.50 -16.60
CA TRP A 147 -3.34 -9.37 -15.45
C TRP A 147 -3.37 -8.64 -14.12
N ILE A 148 -3.97 -9.26 -13.12
CA ILE A 148 -3.94 -8.82 -11.71
C ILE A 148 -3.17 -9.88 -10.92
N LEU A 149 -2.08 -9.46 -10.27
CA LEU A 149 -1.19 -10.30 -9.46
C LEU A 149 -1.73 -10.47 -8.05
N THR A 150 -1.58 -11.68 -7.51
CA THR A 150 -1.89 -12.04 -6.13
C THR A 150 -0.78 -12.88 -5.52
N ASP A 151 -0.47 -12.64 -4.24
CA ASP A 151 0.49 -13.36 -3.40
C ASP A 151 -0.23 -13.90 -2.17
N GLY A 152 -0.87 -15.05 -2.31
CA GLY A 152 -1.71 -15.64 -1.29
C GLY A 152 -1.01 -16.70 -0.45
N CYS A 153 -1.70 -17.14 0.61
CA CYS A 153 -1.25 -18.24 1.46
C CYS A 153 -2.36 -19.25 1.69
N VAL A 154 -2.05 -20.52 1.43
CA VAL A 154 -2.96 -21.64 1.59
C VAL A 154 -2.26 -22.79 2.34
N GLY A 155 -2.80 -23.20 3.49
CA GLY A 155 -2.11 -24.12 4.38
C GLY A 155 -0.77 -23.54 4.86
N ASN A 156 0.33 -24.23 4.57
CA ASN A 156 1.69 -23.77 4.89
C ASN A 156 2.44 -23.17 3.68
N ASP A 157 1.80 -23.14 2.52
CA ASP A 157 2.40 -22.71 1.27
C ASP A 157 1.95 -21.31 0.90
N THR A 158 2.82 -20.57 0.22
CA THR A 158 2.50 -19.30 -0.42
C THR A 158 2.45 -19.50 -1.93
N PHE A 159 1.50 -18.87 -2.57
CA PHE A 159 1.38 -18.90 -4.02
C PHE A 159 1.51 -17.51 -4.63
N LEU A 160 2.10 -17.46 -5.82
CA LEU A 160 2.00 -16.34 -6.75
C LEU A 160 1.06 -16.78 -7.87
N ALA A 161 0.05 -15.97 -8.14
CA ALA A 161 -0.95 -16.28 -9.16
C ALA A 161 -1.48 -15.02 -9.84
N LEU A 162 -2.08 -15.20 -10.99
CA LEU A 162 -2.65 -14.14 -11.82
C LEU A 162 -4.15 -14.36 -12.00
N PHE A 163 -4.89 -13.26 -12.02
CA PHE A 163 -6.23 -13.23 -12.60
C PHE A 163 -6.21 -12.44 -13.90
N HIS A 164 -6.75 -13.00 -14.96
CA HIS A 164 -6.98 -12.23 -16.18
C HIS A 164 -8.13 -11.24 -15.95
N ALA A 165 -7.85 -9.94 -16.11
CA ALA A 165 -8.76 -8.87 -15.67
C ALA A 165 -10.14 -8.89 -16.36
N LYS A 166 -10.22 -9.38 -17.61
CA LYS A 166 -11.47 -9.43 -18.39
C LYS A 166 -12.21 -10.76 -18.23
N THR A 167 -11.50 -11.90 -18.28
CA THR A 167 -12.13 -13.24 -18.28
C THR A 167 -12.30 -13.82 -16.89
N GLY A 168 -11.53 -13.32 -15.90
CA GLY A 168 -11.46 -13.86 -14.56
C GLY A 168 -10.71 -15.20 -14.46
N GLU A 169 -10.08 -15.66 -15.52
CA GLU A 169 -9.23 -16.84 -15.52
C GLU A 169 -8.15 -16.70 -14.46
N TRP A 170 -8.01 -17.72 -13.63
CA TRP A 170 -6.97 -17.81 -12.62
C TRP A 170 -5.82 -18.70 -13.11
N LYS A 171 -4.60 -18.20 -13.03
CA LYS A 171 -3.38 -18.89 -13.42
C LYS A 171 -2.41 -18.93 -12.24
N LEU A 172 -2.14 -20.13 -11.71
CA LEU A 172 -1.05 -20.33 -10.76
C LEU A 172 0.28 -20.13 -11.48
N LEU A 173 1.13 -19.26 -10.93
CA LEU A 173 2.52 -19.15 -11.37
C LEU A 173 3.39 -20.15 -10.61
N HIS A 174 3.42 -20.05 -9.28
CA HIS A 174 4.27 -20.92 -8.47
C HIS A 174 3.79 -21.02 -7.02
N GLU A 175 4.06 -22.14 -6.36
CA GLU A 175 3.96 -22.31 -4.90
C GLU A 175 5.34 -22.33 -4.25
N PHE A 176 5.46 -21.71 -3.09
CA PHE A 176 6.70 -21.58 -2.33
C PHE A 176 6.49 -22.04 -0.89
N PRO A 177 7.51 -22.71 -0.26
CA PRO A 177 7.48 -23.07 1.16
C PRO A 177 7.84 -21.90 2.09
N TYR A 178 7.86 -20.68 1.57
CA TYR A 178 8.14 -19.43 2.29
C TYR A 178 7.24 -18.31 1.77
N VAL A 179 7.03 -17.31 2.61
CA VAL A 179 6.07 -16.24 2.32
C VAL A 179 6.66 -15.25 1.33
N HIS A 180 5.93 -15.03 0.25
CA HIS A 180 6.01 -13.83 -0.57
C HIS A 180 4.93 -12.85 -0.13
N ASN A 181 5.26 -11.57 0.00
CA ASN A 181 4.32 -10.48 0.17
C ASN A 181 4.76 -9.25 -0.63
N HIS A 182 3.84 -8.28 -0.72
CA HIS A 182 4.05 -7.03 -1.45
C HIS A 182 4.41 -7.21 -2.93
N SER A 183 3.96 -8.31 -3.55
CA SER A 183 4.23 -8.55 -4.96
C SER A 183 3.51 -7.53 -5.84
N ALA A 184 4.25 -6.88 -6.76
CA ALA A 184 3.73 -5.80 -7.56
C ALA A 184 4.32 -5.81 -8.98
N PHE A 185 3.46 -5.58 -10.00
CA PHE A 185 3.87 -5.45 -11.38
C PHE A 185 4.71 -4.20 -11.65
N SER A 186 5.64 -4.34 -12.59
CA SER A 186 6.37 -3.22 -13.19
C SER A 186 5.41 -2.30 -13.95
N PRO A 187 5.53 -0.96 -13.80
CA PRO A 187 4.72 -0.02 -14.57
C PRO A 187 5.14 0.12 -16.03
N VAL A 188 6.28 -0.47 -16.43
CA VAL A 188 6.85 -0.34 -17.78
C VAL A 188 7.02 -1.68 -18.51
N ASN A 189 6.95 -2.80 -17.79
CA ASN A 189 7.06 -4.14 -18.36
C ASN A 189 5.91 -5.02 -17.87
N PRO A 190 4.92 -5.36 -18.73
CA PRO A 190 3.72 -6.07 -18.31
C PRO A 190 3.97 -7.50 -17.82
N LYS A 191 5.15 -8.04 -18.11
CA LYS A 191 5.53 -9.39 -17.69
C LYS A 191 6.32 -9.43 -16.39
N GLN A 192 6.97 -8.35 -15.99
CA GLN A 192 7.88 -8.31 -14.85
C GLN A 192 7.16 -7.87 -13.58
N PHE A 193 7.48 -8.49 -12.45
CA PHE A 193 6.99 -8.08 -11.14
C PHE A 193 8.04 -8.31 -10.06
N VAL A 194 8.02 -7.46 -9.03
CA VAL A 194 8.76 -7.67 -7.78
C VAL A 194 7.96 -8.64 -6.92
N CYS A 195 8.64 -9.57 -6.25
CA CYS A 195 8.05 -10.58 -5.37
C CYS A 195 8.93 -10.79 -4.13
N PRO A 196 8.85 -9.90 -3.15
CA PRO A 196 9.67 -9.97 -1.95
C PRO A 196 9.46 -11.26 -1.16
N ARG A 197 10.55 -11.79 -0.62
CA ARG A 197 10.55 -12.94 0.30
C ARG A 197 10.60 -12.42 1.73
N ASP A 198 9.72 -12.91 2.57
CA ASP A 198 9.60 -12.38 3.94
C ASP A 198 10.10 -13.37 4.97
N TRP A 199 9.39 -14.44 5.17
CA TRP A 199 9.71 -15.44 6.18
C TRP A 199 9.24 -16.83 5.77
N ARG A 200 9.76 -17.86 6.43
CA ARG A 200 9.26 -19.22 6.36
C ARG A 200 8.95 -19.76 7.75
N ARG A 201 8.05 -20.72 7.82
CA ARG A 201 7.82 -21.47 9.03
C ARG A 201 8.75 -22.70 9.04
N ASN A 202 9.59 -22.82 10.06
CA ASN A 202 10.36 -24.03 10.27
C ASN A 202 9.42 -25.14 10.77
N ALA A 203 9.23 -26.18 9.97
CA ALA A 203 8.28 -27.26 10.27
C ALA A 203 8.69 -28.07 11.52
N ALA A 204 9.99 -28.17 11.83
CA ALA A 204 10.48 -28.91 12.99
C ALA A 204 10.31 -28.16 14.31
N THR A 205 10.47 -26.85 14.30
CA THR A 205 10.44 -26.01 15.52
C THR A 205 9.15 -25.19 15.67
N GLY A 206 8.37 -25.03 14.60
CA GLY A 206 7.22 -24.15 14.53
C GLY A 206 7.55 -22.66 14.57
N LYS A 207 8.83 -22.29 14.60
CA LYS A 207 9.28 -20.89 14.63
C LYS A 207 9.26 -20.27 13.24
N TYR A 208 9.06 -18.97 13.19
CA TYR A 208 9.24 -18.17 11.98
C TYR A 208 10.72 -17.81 11.83
N GLU A 209 11.22 -17.96 10.63
CA GLU A 209 12.59 -17.62 10.23
C GLU A 209 12.50 -16.61 9.09
N TRP A 210 13.09 -15.44 9.26
CA TRP A 210 13.18 -14.45 8.22
C TRP A 210 14.07 -14.93 7.08
N MET A 211 13.67 -14.60 5.85
CA MET A 211 14.43 -14.96 4.67
C MET A 211 15.51 -13.91 4.42
N GLU A 212 16.73 -14.33 4.23
CA GLU A 212 17.79 -13.48 3.69
C GLU A 212 17.46 -13.07 2.25
N MET A 213 18.00 -11.92 1.80
CA MET A 213 17.73 -11.36 0.48
C MET A 213 16.23 -11.23 0.20
N ARG A 214 15.64 -10.21 0.80
CA ARG A 214 14.19 -9.98 0.69
C ARG A 214 13.74 -9.69 -0.74
N LEU A 215 14.48 -8.84 -1.48
CA LEU A 215 14.03 -8.31 -2.76
C LEU A 215 14.32 -9.26 -3.91
N TRP A 216 13.25 -9.73 -4.57
CA TRP A 216 13.32 -10.62 -5.72
C TRP A 216 12.47 -10.09 -6.85
N VAL A 217 12.84 -10.42 -8.09
CA VAL A 217 12.10 -10.12 -9.30
C VAL A 217 11.88 -11.40 -10.11
N MET A 218 10.70 -11.49 -10.72
CA MET A 218 10.26 -12.61 -11.53
C MET A 218 9.46 -12.11 -12.73
N ASP A 219 9.30 -12.94 -13.75
CA ASP A 219 8.36 -12.70 -14.84
C ASP A 219 7.22 -13.73 -14.87
N ILE A 220 6.12 -13.37 -15.52
CA ILE A 220 4.92 -14.21 -15.61
C ILE A 220 5.13 -15.49 -16.44
N ASP A 221 6.16 -15.53 -17.28
CA ASP A 221 6.55 -16.68 -18.08
C ASP A 221 7.55 -17.58 -17.32
N GLN A 222 7.98 -17.17 -16.11
CA GLN A 222 8.90 -17.87 -15.22
C GLN A 222 10.28 -18.14 -15.87
N THR A 223 10.71 -17.25 -16.76
CA THR A 223 12.01 -17.37 -17.44
C THR A 223 13.18 -16.99 -16.52
N TYR A 224 12.90 -16.20 -15.49
CA TYR A 224 13.83 -15.88 -14.42
C TYR A 224 13.13 -15.68 -13.06
N TYR A 225 13.89 -15.95 -12.01
CA TYR A 225 13.58 -15.65 -10.62
C TYR A 225 14.91 -15.34 -9.93
N ARG A 226 15.18 -14.07 -9.63
CA ARG A 226 16.50 -13.60 -9.17
C ARG A 226 16.43 -12.55 -8.09
N PRO A 227 17.44 -12.51 -7.17
CA PRO A 227 17.54 -11.45 -6.17
C PRO A 227 17.97 -10.12 -6.83
N LEU A 228 17.50 -9.01 -6.25
CA LEU A 228 17.87 -7.65 -6.67
C LEU A 228 19.09 -7.10 -5.93
N CYS A 229 19.36 -7.59 -4.72
CA CYS A 229 20.46 -7.13 -3.89
C CYS A 229 21.28 -8.34 -3.39
N PRO A 230 21.96 -9.10 -4.28
CA PRO A 230 22.64 -10.35 -3.90
C PRO A 230 23.83 -10.14 -2.96
N ASP A 231 24.42 -8.97 -2.95
CA ASP A 231 25.53 -8.59 -2.06
C ASP A 231 25.09 -8.26 -0.61
N LEU A 232 23.80 -8.09 -0.37
CA LEU A 232 23.25 -7.95 0.99
C LEU A 232 23.06 -9.31 1.70
N TRP A 233 23.56 -10.39 1.10
CA TRP A 233 23.49 -11.74 1.66
C TRP A 233 24.35 -11.93 2.92
N GLU A 234 25.56 -11.36 2.94
CA GLU A 234 26.53 -11.62 4.01
C GLU A 234 26.29 -10.72 5.23
N GLY A 235 25.38 -11.12 6.13
CA GLY A 235 25.25 -10.56 7.47
C GLY A 235 24.56 -9.18 7.60
N HIS A 236 24.11 -8.61 6.49
CA HIS A 236 23.28 -7.39 6.47
C HIS A 236 21.81 -7.74 6.36
N GLY A 237 21.39 -8.76 7.09
CA GLY A 237 20.06 -9.32 6.96
C GLY A 237 18.95 -8.34 7.26
N VAL A 238 17.85 -8.56 6.61
CA VAL A 238 16.46 -8.29 7.02
C VAL A 238 16.07 -6.85 7.36
N ASN A 239 16.90 -5.84 7.11
CA ASN A 239 16.53 -4.44 7.33
C ASN A 239 15.84 -3.82 6.12
N THR A 240 15.73 -4.55 4.99
CA THR A 240 15.05 -4.06 3.78
C THR A 240 13.58 -4.44 3.79
N ALA A 241 12.71 -3.48 3.47
CA ALA A 241 11.26 -3.67 3.41
C ALA A 241 10.60 -2.62 2.52
N HIS A 242 9.28 -2.68 2.41
CA HIS A 242 8.41 -1.63 1.88
C HIS A 242 8.87 -1.12 0.50
N GLU A 243 8.96 -2.05 -0.44
CA GLU A 243 9.35 -1.82 -1.81
C GLU A 243 8.18 -1.30 -2.67
N TRP A 244 8.50 -0.46 -3.65
CA TRP A 244 7.57 0.02 -4.66
C TRP A 244 8.27 0.29 -5.99
N TRP A 245 7.51 0.22 -7.07
CA TRP A 245 7.98 0.60 -8.39
C TRP A 245 7.91 2.12 -8.60
N THR A 246 8.96 2.67 -9.18
CA THR A 246 8.95 4.04 -9.72
C THR A 246 8.43 4.05 -11.16
N LYS A 247 7.92 5.18 -11.63
CA LYS A 247 7.32 5.29 -12.98
C LYS A 247 8.28 4.93 -14.12
N ASP A 248 9.58 5.05 -13.90
CA ASP A 248 10.63 4.68 -14.88
C ASP A 248 11.09 3.21 -14.77
N GLY A 249 10.39 2.40 -13.99
CA GLY A 249 10.65 0.95 -13.90
C GLY A 249 11.82 0.56 -13.01
N LYS A 250 12.24 1.43 -12.08
CA LYS A 250 13.15 1.08 -11.00
C LYS A 250 12.36 0.64 -9.75
N ILE A 251 13.04 0.00 -8.82
CA ILE A 251 12.43 -0.42 -7.55
C ILE A 251 13.08 0.38 -6.43
N CYS A 252 12.25 1.15 -5.72
CA CYS A 252 12.66 1.73 -4.45
C CYS A 252 12.31 0.79 -3.30
N TYR A 253 13.08 0.86 -2.23
CA TYR A 253 12.85 0.12 -1.01
C TYR A 253 13.40 0.88 0.20
N VAL A 254 12.88 0.54 1.36
CA VAL A 254 13.37 1.08 2.64
C VAL A 254 14.39 0.12 3.24
N ASP A 255 15.52 0.66 3.67
CA ASP A 255 16.38 0.08 4.67
C ASP A 255 16.11 0.79 5.99
N TYR A 256 15.62 0.08 7.00
CA TYR A 256 15.16 0.68 8.25
C TYR A 256 16.22 1.46 9.03
N GLU A 257 17.51 1.19 8.79
CA GLU A 257 18.61 1.88 9.44
C GLU A 257 19.17 3.02 8.59
N ASN A 258 19.12 2.87 7.26
CA ASN A 258 19.83 3.73 6.34
C ASN A 258 18.91 4.62 5.48
N GLY A 259 17.60 4.33 5.41
CA GLY A 259 16.62 5.12 4.66
C GLY A 259 16.23 4.51 3.32
N VAL A 260 16.04 5.33 2.29
CA VAL A 260 15.45 4.92 1.00
C VAL A 260 16.53 4.71 -0.06
N PHE A 261 16.49 3.55 -0.69
CA PHE A 261 17.34 3.18 -1.82
C PHE A 261 16.49 2.91 -3.07
N GLU A 262 17.14 3.02 -4.22
CA GLU A 262 16.64 2.57 -5.52
C GLU A 262 17.56 1.47 -6.05
N VAL A 263 16.98 0.47 -6.70
CA VAL A 263 17.72 -0.55 -7.46
C VAL A 263 17.14 -0.69 -8.87
N ASP A 264 18.02 -0.75 -9.84
CA ASP A 264 17.67 -1.09 -11.21
C ASP A 264 17.48 -2.61 -11.33
N PRO A 265 16.29 -3.12 -11.71
CA PRO A 265 16.05 -4.56 -11.78
C PRO A 265 16.89 -5.26 -12.85
N ASP A 266 17.39 -4.57 -13.85
CA ASP A 266 18.16 -5.16 -14.97
C ASP A 266 19.67 -5.12 -14.73
N THR A 267 20.19 -3.99 -14.25
CA THR A 267 21.65 -3.81 -14.04
C THR A 267 22.08 -4.08 -12.61
N LEU A 268 21.16 -4.14 -11.65
CA LEU A 268 21.38 -4.25 -10.20
C LEU A 268 22.14 -3.04 -9.60
N GLU A 269 22.27 -1.95 -10.37
CA GLU A 269 22.85 -0.71 -9.86
C GLU A 269 21.95 -0.14 -8.76
N ARG A 270 22.54 0.25 -7.63
CA ARG A 270 21.84 0.82 -6.49
C ARG A 270 22.22 2.27 -6.28
N ARG A 271 21.24 3.08 -5.80
CA ARG A 271 21.42 4.48 -5.42
C ARG A 271 20.75 4.75 -4.10
N HIS A 272 21.44 5.50 -3.22
CA HIS A 272 20.86 6.01 -1.99
C HIS A 272 20.13 7.33 -2.29
N LEU A 273 18.82 7.37 -2.04
CA LEU A 273 17.97 8.50 -2.41
C LEU A 273 17.64 9.42 -1.24
N TRP A 274 17.40 8.86 -0.06
CA TRP A 274 17.06 9.61 1.16
C TRP A 274 17.70 8.95 2.38
N LYS A 275 18.51 9.71 3.14
CA LYS A 275 19.33 9.19 4.26
C LYS A 275 18.62 9.22 5.62
N ARG A 276 17.32 9.22 5.63
CA ARG A 276 16.51 9.22 6.86
C ARG A 276 15.95 7.82 7.10
N PRO A 277 16.17 7.20 8.27
CA PRO A 277 15.45 6.01 8.69
C PRO A 277 13.95 6.26 8.71
N VAL A 278 13.22 5.48 7.92
CA VAL A 278 11.76 5.52 7.82
C VAL A 278 11.21 4.09 7.79
N CYS A 279 9.91 3.93 8.05
CA CYS A 279 9.25 2.64 7.93
C CYS A 279 8.62 2.46 6.55
N HIS A 280 7.67 3.32 6.21
CA HIS A 280 7.11 3.39 4.86
C HIS A 280 7.60 4.64 4.17
N ALA A 281 7.80 4.56 2.89
CA ALA A 281 8.13 5.72 2.06
C ALA A 281 7.54 5.58 0.66
N GLN A 282 7.33 6.71 0.00
CA GLN A 282 7.04 6.77 -1.42
C GLN A 282 7.65 8.03 -2.01
N CYS A 283 7.92 8.03 -3.31
CA CYS A 283 8.38 9.20 -4.03
C CYS A 283 7.37 9.64 -5.11
N ASN A 284 7.45 10.92 -5.51
CA ASN A 284 6.77 11.43 -6.68
C ASN A 284 7.35 10.81 -7.98
N ALA A 285 6.70 11.06 -9.11
CA ALA A 285 7.09 10.52 -10.41
C ALA A 285 8.55 10.80 -10.79
N GLU A 286 9.05 11.99 -10.45
CA GLU A 286 10.39 12.46 -10.80
C GLU A 286 11.47 12.05 -9.77
N LYS A 287 11.10 11.38 -8.69
CA LYS A 287 11.98 10.98 -7.58
C LYS A 287 12.77 12.16 -6.98
N THR A 288 12.14 13.32 -6.99
CA THR A 288 12.67 14.57 -6.38
C THR A 288 12.05 14.85 -5.02
N LEU A 289 10.86 14.32 -4.77
CA LEU A 289 10.08 14.50 -3.54
C LEU A 289 9.78 13.14 -2.93
N PHE A 290 9.88 13.05 -1.62
CA PHE A 290 9.61 11.84 -0.86
C PHE A 290 8.67 12.15 0.30
N CYS A 291 7.83 11.20 0.68
CA CYS A 291 7.13 11.18 1.96
C CYS A 291 7.47 9.87 2.69
N GLY A 292 7.46 9.91 4.02
CA GLY A 292 7.76 8.74 4.83
C GLY A 292 7.32 8.91 6.27
N ASP A 293 7.12 7.79 6.96
CA ASP A 293 6.79 7.74 8.38
C ASP A 293 7.89 7.04 9.18
N GLN A 294 7.91 7.29 10.48
CA GLN A 294 8.78 6.57 11.40
C GLN A 294 8.26 5.15 11.67
N THR A 295 9.11 4.32 12.28
CA THR A 295 8.74 2.96 12.65
C THR A 295 7.56 2.93 13.63
N PRO A 296 6.56 2.07 13.40
CA PRO A 296 5.41 1.92 14.29
C PRO A 296 5.75 1.36 15.69
N TYR A 297 6.96 0.88 15.91
CA TYR A 297 7.44 0.49 17.25
C TYR A 297 7.40 1.66 18.23
N ILE A 298 7.57 2.90 17.77
CA ILE A 298 7.45 4.11 18.55
C ILE A 298 6.07 4.20 19.23
N TRP A 299 5.01 3.86 18.53
CA TRP A 299 3.67 3.82 19.12
C TRP A 299 3.48 2.73 20.18
N ASN A 300 4.14 1.58 20.03
CA ASN A 300 4.14 0.53 21.06
C ASN A 300 4.76 1.03 22.37
N GLU A 301 5.73 1.93 22.28
CA GLU A 301 6.34 2.63 23.41
C GLU A 301 5.54 3.86 23.89
N LYS A 302 4.34 4.07 23.33
CA LYS A 302 3.46 5.22 23.58
C LYS A 302 4.09 6.58 23.24
N GLN A 303 5.04 6.58 22.33
CA GLN A 303 5.65 7.80 21.80
C GLN A 303 4.89 8.27 20.55
N ALA A 304 4.96 9.56 20.29
CA ALA A 304 4.42 10.14 19.06
C ALA A 304 5.32 9.82 17.87
N LEU A 305 4.72 9.66 16.70
CA LEU A 305 5.38 9.33 15.45
C LEU A 305 5.47 10.58 14.57
N GLU A 306 6.59 10.74 13.85
CA GLU A 306 6.78 11.81 12.85
C GLU A 306 6.34 11.33 11.45
N LEU A 307 5.69 12.22 10.72
CA LEU A 307 5.42 12.06 9.29
C LEU A 307 6.20 13.13 8.52
N LEU A 308 7.03 12.70 7.60
CA LEU A 308 8.06 13.51 6.95
C LEU A 308 7.79 13.69 5.46
N PHE A 309 8.23 14.84 4.96
CA PHE A 309 8.38 15.13 3.54
C PHE A 309 9.83 15.56 3.27
N TYR A 310 10.42 15.09 2.19
CA TYR A 310 11.78 15.42 1.79
C TYR A 310 11.83 15.92 0.36
N ASP A 311 12.29 17.16 0.19
CA ASP A 311 12.67 17.76 -1.10
C ASP A 311 14.15 17.48 -1.35
N ARG A 312 14.43 16.48 -2.18
CA ARG A 312 15.78 16.05 -2.51
C ARG A 312 16.58 17.12 -3.26
N SER A 313 15.90 17.96 -4.05
CA SER A 313 16.57 19.02 -4.81
C SER A 313 17.13 20.12 -3.93
N LYS A 314 16.54 20.33 -2.77
CA LYS A 314 16.94 21.32 -1.76
C LYS A 314 17.64 20.70 -0.56
N ASP A 315 17.73 19.35 -0.50
CA ASP A 315 18.18 18.59 0.68
C ASP A 315 17.46 19.06 1.96
N LYS A 316 16.12 19.21 1.86
CA LYS A 316 15.29 19.78 2.92
C LYS A 316 14.21 18.81 3.37
N GLU A 317 14.17 18.53 4.68
CA GLU A 317 13.06 17.82 5.33
C GLU A 317 12.05 18.81 5.92
N THR A 318 10.76 18.45 5.82
CA THR A 318 9.64 19.21 6.41
C THR A 318 8.70 18.20 7.10
N HIS A 319 8.34 18.48 8.34
CA HIS A 319 7.33 17.66 9.03
C HIS A 319 5.93 17.95 8.48
N ILE A 320 5.27 16.94 7.98
CA ILE A 320 3.82 16.98 7.70
C ILE A 320 3.06 16.91 9.01
N VAL A 321 3.49 16.00 9.91
CA VAL A 321 3.02 15.86 11.28
C VAL A 321 4.24 15.68 12.17
N SER A 322 4.48 16.61 13.06
CA SER A 322 5.65 16.60 13.96
C SER A 322 5.50 15.62 15.11
N ALA A 323 4.26 15.36 15.56
CA ALA A 323 3.97 14.47 16.68
C ALA A 323 2.59 13.82 16.53
N MET A 324 2.51 12.72 15.77
CA MET A 324 1.27 11.95 15.62
C MET A 324 1.06 11.06 16.86
N PRO A 325 -0.05 11.23 17.60
CA PRO A 325 -0.33 10.39 18.77
C PRO A 325 -0.52 8.91 18.40
N PRO A 326 -0.26 7.97 19.30
CA PRO A 326 -0.62 6.57 19.10
C PRO A 326 -2.11 6.39 18.79
N PRO A 327 -2.49 5.39 17.98
CA PRO A 327 -3.89 5.12 17.72
C PRO A 327 -4.64 4.81 19.02
N PRO A 328 -5.92 5.22 19.12
CA PRO A 328 -6.73 5.03 20.35
C PRO A 328 -7.14 3.56 20.56
N MET A 329 -6.66 2.64 19.73
CA MET A 329 -6.93 1.21 19.76
C MET A 329 -5.69 0.41 19.38
N THR A 330 -5.73 -0.91 19.56
CA THR A 330 -4.65 -1.79 19.12
C THR A 330 -4.44 -1.70 17.60
N ARG A 331 -3.18 -1.66 17.19
CA ARG A 331 -2.77 -1.61 15.78
C ARG A 331 -3.33 -2.78 14.97
N ASP A 332 -3.25 -3.97 15.51
CA ASP A 332 -3.86 -5.18 14.96
C ASP A 332 -5.37 -5.24 15.29
N PRO A 333 -6.20 -5.75 14.40
CA PRO A 333 -5.90 -6.41 13.13
C PRO A 333 -5.88 -5.48 11.91
N TYR A 334 -5.96 -4.15 12.08
CA TYR A 334 -6.21 -3.22 10.98
C TYR A 334 -4.96 -2.69 10.31
N HIS A 335 -3.76 -3.00 10.85
CA HIS A 335 -2.49 -2.49 10.36
C HIS A 335 -2.48 -0.95 10.35
N LEU A 336 -2.72 -0.36 11.54
CA LEU A 336 -2.83 1.08 11.72
C LEU A 336 -1.44 1.73 11.66
N ASP A 337 -1.00 2.07 10.45
CA ASP A 337 0.21 2.83 10.16
C ASP A 337 -0.13 3.99 9.23
N PRO A 338 0.65 5.08 9.22
CA PRO A 338 0.36 6.24 8.37
C PRO A 338 0.30 5.93 6.89
N HIS A 339 1.19 5.06 6.37
CA HIS A 339 1.25 4.67 4.98
C HIS A 339 1.23 5.87 4.00
N PRO A 340 2.12 6.87 4.17
CA PRO A 340 2.08 8.05 3.33
C PRO A 340 2.40 7.73 1.88
N HIS A 341 1.61 8.31 0.98
CA HIS A 341 1.81 8.15 -0.46
C HIS A 341 1.32 9.38 -1.23
N PHE A 342 1.85 9.58 -2.43
CA PHE A 342 1.40 10.65 -3.30
C PHE A 342 0.08 10.33 -4.00
N SER A 343 -0.71 11.37 -4.29
CA SER A 343 -1.80 11.27 -5.25
C SER A 343 -1.26 10.97 -6.66
N PRO A 344 -2.08 10.44 -7.60
CA PRO A 344 -1.61 10.09 -8.95
C PRO A 344 -0.98 11.26 -9.73
N ASP A 345 -1.36 12.51 -9.40
CA ASP A 345 -0.84 13.75 -9.98
C ASP A 345 0.27 14.42 -9.15
N ASP A 346 0.80 13.73 -8.14
CA ASP A 346 1.84 14.19 -7.22
C ASP A 346 1.52 15.50 -6.44
N SER A 347 0.25 15.94 -6.43
CA SER A 347 -0.14 17.21 -5.83
C SER A 347 -0.46 17.15 -4.34
N MET A 348 -0.71 15.95 -3.80
CA MET A 348 -1.06 15.71 -2.41
C MET A 348 -0.26 14.55 -1.85
N VAL A 349 0.03 14.60 -0.54
CA VAL A 349 0.43 13.44 0.26
C VAL A 349 -0.80 12.97 1.04
N ILE A 350 -1.14 11.69 0.91
CA ILE A 350 -2.29 11.03 1.55
C ILE A 350 -1.75 10.12 2.64
N TYR A 351 -2.37 10.11 3.82
CA TYR A 351 -1.91 9.29 4.93
C TYR A 351 -3.02 9.03 5.96
N MET A 352 -2.83 8.03 6.80
CA MET A 352 -3.63 7.83 8.00
C MET A 352 -3.13 8.75 9.11
N THR A 353 -4.05 9.34 9.87
CA THR A 353 -3.70 10.21 11.01
C THR A 353 -4.53 9.93 12.25
N THR A 354 -3.96 10.26 13.40
CA THR A 354 -4.60 10.16 14.72
C THR A 354 -4.60 11.48 15.49
N VAL A 355 -4.18 12.58 14.86
CA VAL A 355 -4.02 13.89 15.52
C VAL A 355 -5.32 14.47 16.12
N LYS A 356 -6.47 13.96 15.70
CA LYS A 356 -7.79 14.31 16.25
C LYS A 356 -8.32 13.27 17.25
N GLY A 357 -7.47 12.36 17.73
CA GLY A 357 -7.84 11.29 18.67
C GLY A 357 -8.67 10.16 18.05
N LYS A 358 -8.74 10.09 16.72
CA LYS A 358 -9.44 9.06 15.94
C LYS A 358 -8.55 8.63 14.79
N VAL A 359 -8.84 7.47 14.21
CA VAL A 359 -8.17 7.00 12.99
C VAL A 359 -8.91 7.56 11.79
N ASP A 360 -8.27 8.47 11.07
CA ASP A 360 -8.84 9.17 9.92
C ASP A 360 -7.86 9.28 8.75
N VAL A 361 -8.42 9.54 7.55
CA VAL A 361 -7.64 9.88 6.36
C VAL A 361 -7.32 11.36 6.35
N ALA A 362 -6.09 11.70 6.01
CA ALA A 362 -5.64 13.07 5.82
C ALA A 362 -4.95 13.27 4.48
N LEU A 363 -5.01 14.50 3.96
CA LEU A 363 -4.35 14.93 2.73
C LEU A 363 -3.61 16.26 2.97
N THR A 364 -2.35 16.31 2.56
CA THR A 364 -1.53 17.52 2.64
C THR A 364 -1.13 17.98 1.26
N PRO A 365 -1.44 19.23 0.85
CA PRO A 365 -1.01 19.76 -0.44
C PRO A 365 0.51 19.87 -0.53
N VAL A 366 1.09 19.31 -1.60
CA VAL A 366 2.55 19.30 -1.80
C VAL A 366 3.13 20.71 -1.93
N ASN A 367 2.38 21.66 -2.51
CA ASN A 367 2.81 23.05 -2.64
C ASN A 367 3.03 23.78 -1.30
N GLN A 368 2.53 23.26 -0.18
CA GLN A 368 2.80 23.80 1.16
C GLN A 368 4.06 23.20 1.79
N LEU A 369 4.63 22.17 1.19
CA LEU A 369 5.79 21.44 1.68
C LEU A 369 7.09 21.90 0.97
N LEU A 370 6.95 22.56 -0.17
CA LEU A 370 8.04 23.11 -0.98
C LEU A 370 8.49 24.50 -0.45
#